data_fd72de6995c368cdc18514ab89217582
#
_entry.id   fd72de6995c368cdc18514ab89217582
#
_cell.length_a   1.000
_cell.length_b   1.000
_cell.length_c   1.000
_cell.angle_alpha   90.00
_cell.angle_beta   90.00
_cell.angle_gamma   90.00
#
_symmetry.space_group_name_H-M   'P 1'
#
loop_
_entity.id
_entity.type
_entity.pdbx_description
1 polymer ?
#
loop_
_entity_poly.entity_id
_entity_poly.type
_entity_poly.pdbx_seq_one_letter_code
_entity_poly.pdbx_strand_id
1 'polypeptide(L)'
;MKKNQINEDEVFLINPDYFVKVETFGSNNDKVVVVDDFYAYPDKVRQLALDIPASKNQRIRGGNPAWRVNAFYVLDGMAWIFDQLCNQYFPEIMAQWPAGAMEDSFKRATFMVNVMQSENLPAVKPHMDNPSGLHFASTIYLNNENESNGGTSFYEYVGTNVNEPVSSYITESTNDWTMTGMVPMKFNRMVLYLQNVWHTAYVKPGMFTNDVYRLNQQFFI
;
A
#
# COMPACT_ATOMS: atom_id res chain seq x y z
N MET A 1 -11.51 -14.62 28.41
CA MET A 1 -10.99 -15.27 27.19
C MET A 1 -9.49 -15.02 27.17
N LYS A 2 -8.67 -16.09 27.17
CA LYS A 2 -7.22 -15.95 26.95
C LYS A 2 -7.02 -15.45 25.52
N LYS A 3 -6.42 -14.26 25.34
CA LYS A 3 -5.91 -13.84 24.04
C LYS A 3 -4.91 -14.93 23.61
N ASN A 4 -5.23 -15.69 22.57
CA ASN A 4 -4.23 -16.51 21.92
C ASN A 4 -3.13 -15.58 21.48
N GLN A 5 -1.96 -15.71 22.07
CA GLN A 5 -0.77 -14.99 21.65
C GLN A 5 -0.47 -15.50 20.24
N ILE A 6 -0.72 -14.67 19.23
CA ILE A 6 -0.34 -14.97 17.84
C ILE A 6 1.18 -14.96 17.83
N ASN A 7 1.80 -16.02 17.34
CA ASN A 7 3.22 -16.01 17.05
C ASN A 7 3.43 -15.15 15.81
N GLU A 8 3.79 -13.88 16.01
CA GLU A 8 3.94 -12.90 14.93
C GLU A 8 4.98 -13.33 13.90
N ASP A 9 6.05 -14.00 14.33
CA ASP A 9 7.11 -14.51 13.45
C ASP A 9 6.58 -15.57 12.47
N GLU A 10 5.58 -16.38 12.86
CA GLU A 10 4.95 -17.35 11.96
C GLU A 10 3.93 -16.71 11.02
N VAL A 11 3.21 -15.69 11.46
CA VAL A 11 2.16 -15.05 10.65
C VAL A 11 2.76 -14.28 9.48
N PHE A 12 3.84 -13.53 9.74
CA PHE A 12 4.47 -12.66 8.76
C PHE A 12 5.70 -13.27 8.08
N LEU A 13 5.80 -14.59 8.09
CA LEU A 13 6.90 -15.28 7.39
C LEU A 13 6.86 -14.97 5.90
N ILE A 14 7.98 -14.50 5.37
CA ILE A 14 8.14 -14.25 3.93
C ILE A 14 8.25 -15.57 3.18
N ASN A 15 7.56 -15.67 2.06
CA ASN A 15 7.69 -16.83 1.17
C ASN A 15 9.08 -16.79 0.50
N PRO A 16 9.93 -17.80 0.63
CA PRO A 16 11.23 -17.80 -0.03
C PRO A 16 11.14 -17.87 -1.57
N ASP A 17 10.01 -18.34 -2.10
CA ASP A 17 9.76 -18.52 -3.53
C ASP A 17 8.92 -17.38 -4.14
N TYR A 18 8.93 -16.17 -3.51
CA TYR A 18 8.23 -15.03 -4.06
C TYR A 18 8.76 -14.63 -5.45
N PHE A 19 7.89 -14.10 -6.29
CA PHE A 19 8.24 -13.65 -7.63
C PHE A 19 8.27 -12.13 -7.74
N VAL A 20 9.35 -11.57 -8.28
CA VAL A 20 9.51 -10.12 -8.45
C VAL A 20 9.39 -9.72 -9.91
N LYS A 21 8.59 -8.69 -10.17
CA LYS A 21 8.50 -7.97 -11.43
C LYS A 21 8.74 -6.48 -11.18
N VAL A 22 9.48 -5.83 -12.06
CA VAL A 22 9.64 -4.36 -12.05
C VAL A 22 8.85 -3.78 -13.20
N GLU A 23 8.03 -2.80 -12.89
CA GLU A 23 7.31 -1.97 -13.86
C GLU A 23 7.82 -0.52 -13.76
N THR A 24 7.67 0.23 -14.84
CA THR A 24 7.99 1.67 -14.87
C THR A 24 6.80 2.41 -15.44
N PHE A 25 6.44 3.53 -14.84
CA PHE A 25 5.32 4.35 -15.25
C PHE A 25 5.72 5.80 -15.48
N GLY A 26 5.03 6.42 -16.42
CA GLY A 26 5.19 7.84 -16.71
C GLY A 26 6.50 8.21 -17.43
N SER A 27 6.62 9.50 -17.71
CA SER A 27 7.77 10.08 -18.42
C SER A 27 9.05 10.07 -17.58
N ASN A 28 8.92 10.05 -16.26
CA ASN A 28 10.04 9.95 -15.32
C ASN A 28 10.56 8.51 -15.16
N ASN A 29 9.89 7.52 -15.77
CA ASN A 29 10.15 6.10 -15.56
C ASN A 29 10.08 5.71 -14.07
N ASP A 30 9.04 6.19 -13.37
CA ASP A 30 8.82 5.91 -11.96
C ASP A 30 8.76 4.39 -11.73
N LYS A 31 9.73 3.89 -10.99
CA LYS A 31 9.91 2.46 -10.78
C LYS A 31 8.94 1.94 -9.72
N VAL A 32 8.27 0.84 -10.04
CA VAL A 32 7.35 0.12 -9.17
C VAL A 32 7.77 -1.34 -9.12
N VAL A 33 8.11 -1.82 -7.93
CA VAL A 33 8.46 -3.21 -7.68
C VAL A 33 7.21 -3.96 -7.24
N VAL A 34 6.84 -4.98 -7.99
CA VAL A 34 5.69 -5.85 -7.74
C VAL A 34 6.20 -7.21 -7.30
N VAL A 35 5.79 -7.65 -6.13
CA VAL A 35 6.19 -8.96 -5.58
C VAL A 35 4.94 -9.81 -5.39
N ASP A 36 4.83 -10.87 -6.18
CA ASP A 36 3.76 -11.86 -6.04
C ASP A 36 4.16 -12.95 -5.03
N ASP A 37 3.15 -13.50 -4.38
CA ASP A 37 3.30 -14.59 -3.41
C ASP A 37 4.21 -14.20 -2.23
N PHE A 38 4.06 -12.97 -1.73
CA PHE A 38 4.96 -12.33 -0.76
C PHE A 38 5.04 -13.06 0.58
N TYR A 39 3.89 -13.39 1.20
CA TYR A 39 3.85 -14.13 2.47
C TYR A 39 3.76 -15.64 2.23
N ALA A 40 4.40 -16.42 3.10
CA ALA A 40 4.28 -17.88 3.10
C ALA A 40 2.89 -18.35 3.58
N TYR A 41 2.25 -17.57 4.47
CA TYR A 41 0.94 -17.88 5.04
C TYR A 41 -0.02 -16.69 4.92
N PRO A 42 -0.38 -16.25 3.70
CA PRO A 42 -1.14 -15.02 3.49
C PRO A 42 -2.55 -15.07 4.11
N ASP A 43 -3.16 -16.25 4.22
CA ASP A 43 -4.45 -16.42 4.87
C ASP A 43 -4.39 -16.11 6.37
N LYS A 44 -3.27 -16.41 7.04
CA LYS A 44 -3.07 -16.03 8.45
C LYS A 44 -2.99 -14.51 8.61
N VAL A 45 -2.28 -13.82 7.70
CA VAL A 45 -2.19 -12.36 7.69
C VAL A 45 -3.56 -11.74 7.42
N ARG A 46 -4.30 -12.28 6.44
CA ARG A 46 -5.66 -11.86 6.15
C ARG A 46 -6.58 -12.05 7.36
N GLN A 47 -6.56 -13.22 7.99
CA GLN A 47 -7.41 -13.49 9.16
C GLN A 47 -7.08 -12.53 10.31
N LEU A 48 -5.79 -12.31 10.58
CA LEU A 48 -5.35 -11.32 11.57
C LEU A 48 -5.94 -9.94 11.28
N ALA A 49 -5.90 -9.51 10.01
CA ALA A 49 -6.44 -8.24 9.59
C ALA A 49 -7.97 -8.14 9.81
N LEU A 50 -8.70 -9.23 9.57
CA LEU A 50 -10.16 -9.30 9.78
C LEU A 50 -10.54 -9.37 11.26
N ASP A 51 -9.69 -9.95 12.09
CA ASP A 51 -9.93 -10.08 13.54
C ASP A 51 -9.67 -8.77 14.31
N ILE A 52 -9.00 -7.80 13.67
CA ILE A 52 -8.80 -6.49 14.29
C ILE A 52 -10.13 -5.74 14.27
N PRO A 53 -10.69 -5.36 15.45
CA PRO A 53 -11.96 -4.68 15.49
C PRO A 53 -11.86 -3.33 14.76
N ALA A 54 -12.60 -3.18 13.68
CA ALA A 54 -12.72 -1.92 12.96
C ALA A 54 -13.40 -0.90 13.87
N SER A 55 -12.62 0.00 14.44
CA SER A 55 -13.15 1.11 15.22
C SER A 55 -13.70 2.16 14.27
N LYS A 56 -15.03 2.31 14.23
CA LYS A 56 -15.71 3.37 13.46
C LYS A 56 -15.23 4.80 13.77
N ASN A 57 -14.51 4.96 14.87
CA ASN A 57 -14.03 6.28 15.35
C ASN A 57 -12.63 6.64 14.86
N GLN A 58 -11.93 5.74 14.17
CA GLN A 58 -10.61 6.05 13.63
C GLN A 58 -10.68 6.45 12.15
N ARG A 59 -11.55 7.42 11.83
CA ARG A 59 -11.44 8.14 10.55
C ARG A 59 -10.11 8.85 10.53
N ILE A 60 -9.27 8.49 9.55
CA ILE A 60 -8.04 9.22 9.33
C ILE A 60 -8.38 10.66 8.96
N ARG A 61 -7.74 11.60 9.64
CA ARG A 61 -7.73 13.00 9.22
C ARG A 61 -7.14 13.06 7.82
N GLY A 62 -7.86 13.63 6.86
CA GLY A 62 -7.36 13.85 5.51
C GLY A 62 -8.19 13.27 4.36
N GLY A 63 -9.46 12.90 4.59
CA GLY A 63 -10.37 12.54 3.48
C GLY A 63 -10.20 11.15 2.90
N ASN A 64 -9.33 10.31 3.45
CA ASN A 64 -9.21 8.92 3.02
C ASN A 64 -10.49 8.16 3.43
N PRO A 65 -11.22 7.52 2.50
CA PRO A 65 -12.45 6.79 2.80
C PRO A 65 -12.20 5.48 3.55
N ALA A 66 -10.95 5.07 3.67
CA ALA A 66 -10.57 3.82 4.31
C ALA A 66 -10.72 3.90 5.84
N TRP A 67 -11.23 2.83 6.42
CA TRP A 67 -11.10 2.57 7.84
C TRP A 67 -9.69 2.04 8.07
N ARG A 68 -8.86 2.81 8.75
CA ARG A 68 -7.55 2.30 9.17
C ARG A 68 -7.71 1.63 10.52
N VAL A 69 -7.33 0.40 10.57
CA VAL A 69 -7.10 -0.28 11.83
C VAL A 69 -5.61 -0.16 12.11
N ASN A 70 -5.26 0.71 13.05
CA ASN A 70 -3.88 0.81 13.51
C ASN A 70 -3.62 -0.33 14.48
N ALA A 71 -3.10 -1.43 14.01
CA ALA A 71 -2.46 -2.42 14.87
C ALA A 71 -0.95 -2.18 14.79
N PHE A 72 -0.35 -1.84 15.91
CA PHE A 72 1.09 -1.64 16.00
C PHE A 72 1.73 -3.00 16.27
N TYR A 73 2.29 -3.62 15.24
CA TYR A 73 3.16 -4.77 15.37
C TYR A 73 4.57 -4.32 15.00
N VAL A 74 5.53 -4.64 15.86
CA VAL A 74 6.94 -4.48 15.53
C VAL A 74 7.33 -5.71 14.72
N LEU A 75 7.57 -5.53 13.43
CA LEU A 75 7.89 -6.60 12.49
C LEU A 75 9.39 -6.63 12.20
N ASP A 76 10.19 -6.90 13.23
CA ASP A 76 11.66 -6.92 13.11
C ASP A 76 12.14 -7.85 11.98
N GLY A 77 11.43 -8.97 11.74
CA GLY A 77 11.76 -9.91 10.68
C GLY A 77 11.48 -9.40 9.26
N MET A 78 10.74 -8.30 9.09
CA MET A 78 10.42 -7.77 7.76
C MET A 78 11.42 -6.72 7.27
N ALA A 79 12.15 -6.07 8.16
CA ALA A 79 13.09 -5.02 7.78
C ALA A 79 14.13 -5.52 6.76
N TRP A 80 14.62 -6.75 6.94
CA TRP A 80 15.61 -7.35 6.06
C TRP A 80 15.13 -7.52 4.61
N ILE A 81 13.89 -7.96 4.39
CA ILE A 81 13.38 -8.15 3.03
C ILE A 81 13.18 -6.82 2.32
N PHE A 82 12.68 -5.79 3.04
CA PHE A 82 12.58 -4.46 2.48
C PHE A 82 13.93 -3.86 2.19
N ASP A 83 14.92 -4.05 3.09
CA ASP A 83 16.31 -3.63 2.85
C ASP A 83 16.88 -4.27 1.58
N GLN A 84 16.70 -5.58 1.40
CA GLN A 84 17.15 -6.28 0.19
C GLN A 84 16.46 -5.76 -1.07
N LEU A 85 15.13 -5.63 -1.07
CA LEU A 85 14.39 -5.15 -2.24
C LEU A 85 14.74 -3.68 -2.57
N CYS A 86 14.85 -2.81 -1.57
CA CYS A 86 15.22 -1.42 -1.77
C CYS A 86 16.66 -1.28 -2.27
N ASN A 87 17.63 -2.02 -1.71
CA ASN A 87 19.01 -2.01 -2.21
C ASN A 87 19.12 -2.56 -3.64
N GLN A 88 18.36 -3.59 -3.98
CA GLN A 88 18.41 -4.19 -5.31
C GLN A 88 17.77 -3.29 -6.39
N TYR A 89 16.64 -2.66 -6.07
CA TYR A 89 15.85 -1.96 -7.09
C TYR A 89 15.94 -0.42 -7.03
N PHE A 90 16.39 0.13 -5.91
CA PHE A 90 16.59 1.58 -5.69
C PHE A 90 17.94 1.90 -5.05
N PRO A 91 19.06 1.35 -5.58
CA PRO A 91 20.38 1.49 -4.95
C PRO A 91 20.81 2.95 -4.79
N GLU A 92 20.42 3.83 -5.71
CA GLU A 92 20.72 5.26 -5.68
C GLU A 92 20.03 6.00 -4.51
N ILE A 93 18.88 5.51 -4.07
CA ILE A 93 18.17 6.03 -2.90
C ILE A 93 18.79 5.45 -1.63
N MET A 94 19.01 4.13 -1.60
CA MET A 94 19.58 3.44 -0.45
C MET A 94 20.99 3.92 -0.12
N ALA A 95 21.77 4.33 -1.11
CA ALA A 95 23.10 4.94 -0.89
C ALA A 95 23.05 6.26 -0.09
N GLN A 96 21.89 6.89 0.04
CA GLN A 96 21.67 8.10 0.82
C GLN A 96 21.18 7.82 2.24
N TRP A 97 20.82 6.56 2.53
CA TRP A 97 20.33 6.17 3.84
C TRP A 97 21.50 5.83 4.79
N PRO A 98 21.40 6.23 6.06
CA PRO A 98 22.35 5.77 7.07
C PRO A 98 22.28 4.24 7.25
N ALA A 99 23.38 3.62 7.59
CA ALA A 99 23.41 2.20 7.93
C ALA A 99 22.43 1.89 9.08
N GLY A 100 21.61 0.86 8.92
CA GLY A 100 20.58 0.46 9.89
C GLY A 100 19.31 1.30 9.87
N ALA A 101 19.19 2.29 9.00
CA ALA A 101 18.01 3.14 8.92
C ALA A 101 16.73 2.38 8.55
N MET A 102 16.83 1.30 7.77
CA MET A 102 15.69 0.44 7.45
C MET A 102 15.10 -0.20 8.71
N GLU A 103 15.93 -0.82 9.55
CA GLU A 103 15.48 -1.42 10.82
C GLU A 103 14.85 -0.39 11.76
N ASP A 104 15.42 0.82 11.84
CA ASP A 104 14.89 1.89 12.68
C ASP A 104 13.54 2.40 12.14
N SER A 105 13.35 2.42 10.83
CA SER A 105 12.08 2.76 10.19
C SER A 105 11.01 1.73 10.51
N PHE A 106 11.33 0.43 10.46
CA PHE A 106 10.39 -0.65 10.80
C PHE A 106 10.02 -0.67 12.28
N LYS A 107 10.87 -0.32 13.21
CA LYS A 107 10.52 -0.15 14.63
C LYS A 107 9.41 0.89 14.83
N ARG A 108 9.24 1.80 13.89
CA ARG A 108 8.18 2.85 13.89
C ARG A 108 7.05 2.54 12.93
N ALA A 109 7.19 1.54 12.07
CA ALA A 109 6.19 1.23 11.07
C ALA A 109 4.90 0.75 11.72
N THR A 110 3.81 1.28 11.22
CA THR A 110 2.47 0.94 11.66
C THR A 110 1.90 -0.13 10.75
N PHE A 111 1.49 -1.24 11.31
CA PHE A 111 0.65 -2.18 10.57
C PHE A 111 -0.70 -1.53 10.34
N MET A 112 -0.98 -1.13 9.11
CA MET A 112 -2.24 -0.51 8.73
C MET A 112 -3.01 -1.45 7.83
N VAL A 113 -4.20 -1.83 8.27
CA VAL A 113 -5.15 -2.54 7.43
C VAL A 113 -6.22 -1.54 7.00
N ASN A 114 -6.29 -1.29 5.72
CA ASN A 114 -7.31 -0.42 5.17
C ASN A 114 -8.54 -1.23 4.83
N VAL A 115 -9.63 -0.92 5.50
CA VAL A 115 -10.95 -1.45 5.19
C VAL A 115 -11.73 -0.35 4.47
N MET A 116 -12.06 -0.56 3.20
CA MET A 116 -12.73 0.43 2.37
C MET A 116 -13.95 -0.18 1.68
N GLN A 117 -15.10 0.47 1.87
CA GLN A 117 -16.29 0.20 1.07
C GLN A 117 -16.43 1.28 -0.02
N SER A 118 -16.81 0.86 -1.22
CA SER A 118 -16.79 1.73 -2.41
C SER A 118 -18.14 2.34 -2.79
N GLU A 119 -19.14 2.24 -1.94
CA GLU A 119 -20.49 2.76 -2.24
C GLU A 119 -20.54 4.29 -2.28
N ASN A 120 -19.76 4.95 -1.42
CA ASN A 120 -19.69 6.41 -1.31
C ASN A 120 -18.22 6.86 -1.28
N LEU A 121 -17.60 6.95 -2.44
CA LEU A 121 -16.23 7.44 -2.55
C LEU A 121 -16.19 8.97 -2.42
N PRO A 122 -15.37 9.52 -1.53
CA PRO A 122 -15.13 10.96 -1.46
C PRO A 122 -14.36 11.44 -2.68
N ALA A 123 -14.33 12.74 -2.89
CA ALA A 123 -13.46 13.36 -3.87
C ALA A 123 -12.00 13.22 -3.41
N VAL A 124 -11.20 12.46 -4.15
CA VAL A 124 -9.78 12.22 -3.88
C VAL A 124 -8.99 12.33 -5.16
N LYS A 125 -7.94 13.10 -5.14
CA LYS A 125 -6.96 13.22 -6.23
C LYS A 125 -5.72 12.37 -5.97
N PRO A 126 -4.92 12.06 -7.00
CA PRO A 126 -3.59 11.48 -6.81
C PRO A 126 -2.76 12.31 -5.83
N HIS A 127 -1.95 11.66 -5.02
CA HIS A 127 -1.10 12.30 -4.01
C HIS A 127 0.28 11.65 -3.95
N MET A 128 1.20 12.37 -3.36
CA MET A 128 2.48 11.87 -2.88
C MET A 128 2.38 11.72 -1.38
N ASP A 129 2.87 10.61 -0.81
CA ASP A 129 2.93 10.44 0.65
C ASP A 129 4.02 11.30 1.27
N ASN A 130 5.16 11.41 0.59
CA ASN A 130 6.27 12.28 0.95
C ASN A 130 7.00 12.80 -0.29
N PRO A 131 7.08 14.11 -0.53
CA PRO A 131 7.70 14.66 -1.73
C PRO A 131 9.23 14.60 -1.74
N SER A 132 9.91 14.18 -0.67
CA SER A 132 11.38 14.18 -0.58
C SER A 132 12.07 13.21 -1.56
N GLY A 133 11.37 12.17 -2.04
CA GLY A 133 11.95 11.14 -2.89
C GLY A 133 12.92 10.17 -2.22
N LEU A 134 13.03 10.22 -0.88
CA LEU A 134 13.95 9.39 -0.09
C LEU A 134 13.25 8.30 0.72
N HIS A 135 11.95 8.18 0.60
CA HIS A 135 11.12 7.27 1.39
C HIS A 135 10.33 6.32 0.50
N PHE A 136 9.99 5.18 1.05
CA PHE A 136 9.26 4.12 0.35
C PHE A 136 7.85 3.96 0.90
N ALA A 137 6.91 3.68 0.01
CA ALA A 137 5.58 3.20 0.33
C ALA A 137 5.40 1.79 -0.20
N SER A 138 4.71 0.97 0.58
CA SER A 138 4.35 -0.38 0.15
C SER A 138 2.92 -0.72 0.52
N THR A 139 2.26 -1.45 -0.36
CA THR A 139 0.90 -1.97 -0.16
C THR A 139 0.89 -3.47 -0.45
N ILE A 140 0.42 -4.27 0.51
CA ILE A 140 0.22 -5.71 0.33
C ILE A 140 -1.27 -5.98 0.30
N TYR A 141 -1.78 -6.58 -0.78
CA TYR A 141 -3.19 -6.87 -0.96
C TYR A 141 -3.57 -8.20 -0.28
N LEU A 142 -4.65 -8.15 0.49
CA LEU A 142 -5.12 -9.27 1.32
C LEU A 142 -6.55 -9.74 0.95
N ASN A 143 -7.14 -9.21 -0.13
CA ASN A 143 -8.39 -9.72 -0.68
C ASN A 143 -8.15 -11.05 -1.38
N ASN A 144 -9.04 -12.02 -1.19
CA ASN A 144 -9.03 -13.28 -1.94
C ASN A 144 -9.23 -13.01 -3.44
N GLU A 145 -8.95 -14.00 -4.28
CA GLU A 145 -9.07 -13.86 -5.74
C GLU A 145 -10.46 -13.39 -6.17
N ASN A 146 -11.52 -13.93 -5.58
CA ASN A 146 -12.91 -13.57 -5.89
C ASN A 146 -13.30 -12.17 -5.39
N GLU A 147 -12.54 -11.57 -4.50
CA GLU A 147 -12.74 -10.25 -3.90
C GLU A 147 -11.70 -9.23 -4.44
N SER A 148 -10.69 -9.70 -5.16
CA SER A 148 -9.60 -8.86 -5.66
C SER A 148 -10.08 -8.01 -6.83
N ASN A 149 -10.32 -6.73 -6.54
CA ASN A 149 -10.79 -5.75 -7.49
C ASN A 149 -10.02 -4.43 -7.31
N GLY A 150 -9.79 -3.70 -8.41
CA GLY A 150 -9.03 -2.45 -8.33
C GLY A 150 -7.51 -2.65 -8.27
N GLY A 151 -6.82 -1.81 -7.50
CA GLY A 151 -5.35 -1.84 -7.43
C GLY A 151 -4.75 -0.56 -6.85
N THR A 152 -3.55 -0.22 -7.31
CA THR A 152 -2.88 1.07 -7.11
C THR A 152 -2.60 1.68 -8.48
N SER A 153 -3.12 2.86 -8.73
CA SER A 153 -2.90 3.62 -9.98
C SER A 153 -1.87 4.73 -9.78
N PHE A 154 -1.11 4.98 -10.84
CA PHE A 154 -0.02 5.94 -10.88
C PHE A 154 -0.32 7.02 -11.91
N TYR A 155 0.15 8.24 -11.62
CA TYR A 155 -0.24 9.41 -12.39
C TYR A 155 0.91 10.37 -12.61
N GLU A 156 0.74 11.22 -13.62
CA GLU A 156 1.48 12.46 -13.82
C GLU A 156 0.51 13.64 -13.69
N TYR A 157 0.96 14.68 -13.00
CA TYR A 157 0.24 15.93 -12.96
C TYR A 157 0.62 16.79 -14.18
N VAL A 158 -0.36 17.16 -14.99
CA VAL A 158 -0.19 17.97 -16.21
C VAL A 158 -0.95 19.30 -16.14
N GLY A 159 -1.65 19.57 -15.04
CA GLY A 159 -2.40 20.79 -14.81
C GLY A 159 -1.54 21.96 -14.37
N THR A 160 -2.19 23.07 -14.04
CA THR A 160 -1.54 24.33 -13.64
C THR A 160 -1.58 24.59 -12.13
N ASN A 161 -2.52 23.97 -11.40
CA ASN A 161 -2.69 24.16 -9.96
C ASN A 161 -3.00 22.85 -9.24
N VAL A 162 -1.97 22.18 -8.77
CA VAL A 162 -2.09 20.89 -8.06
C VAL A 162 -2.93 20.95 -6.77
N ASN A 163 -3.12 22.11 -6.20
CA ASN A 163 -3.91 22.31 -4.97
C ASN A 163 -5.41 22.47 -5.25
N GLU A 164 -5.81 22.58 -6.51
CA GLU A 164 -7.22 22.70 -6.86
C GLU A 164 -8.02 21.47 -6.39
N PRO A 165 -9.17 21.68 -5.73
CA PRO A 165 -10.01 20.58 -5.27
C PRO A 165 -10.64 19.85 -6.46
N VAL A 166 -10.77 18.53 -6.33
CA VAL A 166 -11.47 17.70 -7.32
C VAL A 166 -12.90 17.43 -6.86
N SER A 167 -13.80 17.20 -7.80
CA SER A 167 -15.23 16.93 -7.51
C SER A 167 -15.56 15.46 -7.30
N SER A 168 -14.63 14.56 -7.63
CA SER A 168 -14.83 13.10 -7.56
C SER A 168 -13.53 12.36 -7.23
N TYR A 169 -13.65 11.08 -6.96
CA TYR A 169 -12.50 10.20 -6.82
C TYR A 169 -11.87 9.97 -8.21
N ILE A 170 -10.59 10.30 -8.37
CA ILE A 170 -9.89 10.15 -9.65
C ILE A 170 -9.39 8.72 -9.82
N THR A 171 -9.93 8.02 -10.83
CA THR A 171 -9.54 6.67 -11.23
C THR A 171 -9.17 6.55 -12.70
N GLU A 172 -9.23 7.66 -13.43
CA GLU A 172 -8.94 7.73 -14.87
C GLU A 172 -8.18 9.03 -15.16
N SER A 173 -7.69 9.18 -16.38
CA SER A 173 -7.09 10.45 -16.80
C SER A 173 -8.14 11.56 -16.83
N THR A 174 -7.72 12.76 -16.44
CA THR A 174 -8.50 14.01 -16.50
C THR A 174 -7.70 15.07 -17.24
N ASN A 175 -8.20 16.31 -17.28
CA ASN A 175 -7.45 17.42 -17.88
C ASN A 175 -6.15 17.73 -17.12
N ASP A 176 -6.11 17.45 -15.80
CA ASP A 176 -4.97 17.79 -14.93
C ASP A 176 -4.12 16.57 -14.55
N TRP A 177 -4.63 15.36 -14.76
CA TRP A 177 -3.98 14.13 -14.36
C TRP A 177 -3.95 13.13 -15.51
N THR A 178 -2.77 12.68 -15.87
CA THR A 178 -2.59 11.56 -16.81
C THR A 178 -2.32 10.29 -16.01
N MET A 179 -3.20 9.30 -16.12
CA MET A 179 -2.96 7.97 -15.56
C MET A 179 -1.90 7.27 -16.40
N THR A 180 -0.75 6.99 -15.81
CA THR A 180 0.41 6.41 -16.50
C THR A 180 0.47 4.91 -16.38
N GLY A 181 -0.19 4.35 -15.37
CA GLY A 181 -0.27 2.91 -15.19
C GLY A 181 -1.06 2.50 -13.95
N MET A 182 -1.21 1.18 -13.80
CA MET A 182 -1.89 0.57 -12.65
C MET A 182 -1.31 -0.80 -12.36
N VAL A 183 -1.02 -1.06 -11.09
CA VAL A 183 -0.77 -2.42 -10.60
C VAL A 183 -2.08 -2.97 -10.07
N PRO A 184 -2.65 -4.01 -10.71
CA PRO A 184 -3.90 -4.60 -10.27
C PRO A 184 -3.73 -5.34 -8.95
N MET A 185 -4.79 -5.29 -8.12
CA MET A 185 -4.89 -6.07 -6.90
C MET A 185 -4.83 -7.56 -7.24
N LYS A 186 -4.02 -8.29 -6.49
CA LYS A 186 -3.95 -9.75 -6.46
C LYS A 186 -3.68 -10.18 -5.02
N PHE A 187 -4.33 -11.25 -4.56
CA PHE A 187 -4.07 -11.78 -3.22
C PHE A 187 -2.59 -12.06 -3.02
N ASN A 188 -2.05 -11.65 -1.88
CA ASN A 188 -0.64 -11.82 -1.51
C ASN A 188 0.37 -11.09 -2.43
N ARG A 189 -0.06 -10.06 -3.15
CA ARG A 189 0.82 -9.19 -3.95
C ARG A 189 1.24 -7.98 -3.12
N MET A 190 2.55 -7.73 -3.07
CA MET A 190 3.11 -6.49 -2.58
C MET A 190 3.46 -5.56 -3.74
N VAL A 191 3.22 -4.27 -3.54
CA VAL A 191 3.63 -3.18 -4.43
C VAL A 191 4.53 -2.24 -3.64
N LEU A 192 5.74 -1.95 -4.13
CA LEU A 192 6.73 -1.08 -3.48
C LEU A 192 7.17 0.00 -4.46
N TYR A 193 7.15 1.26 -4.02
CA TYR A 193 7.51 2.44 -4.81
C TYR A 193 7.97 3.59 -3.91
N LEU A 194 8.54 4.64 -4.52
CA LEU A 194 8.94 5.85 -3.77
C LEU A 194 7.71 6.69 -3.40
N GLN A 195 7.71 7.24 -2.19
CA GLN A 195 6.59 8.05 -1.67
C GLN A 195 6.34 9.36 -2.45
N ASN A 196 7.28 9.80 -3.28
CA ASN A 196 7.13 10.98 -4.14
C ASN A 196 6.50 10.67 -5.51
N VAL A 197 6.08 9.44 -5.77
CA VAL A 197 5.34 9.08 -6.97
C VAL A 197 3.86 9.40 -6.78
N TRP A 198 3.25 10.09 -7.74
CA TRP A 198 1.83 10.39 -7.74
C TRP A 198 0.99 9.13 -7.88
N HIS A 199 0.20 8.82 -6.87
CA HIS A 199 -0.59 7.60 -6.86
C HIS A 199 -1.93 7.78 -6.13
N THR A 200 -2.82 6.81 -6.34
CA THR A 200 -4.04 6.63 -5.54
C THR A 200 -4.49 5.17 -5.57
N ALA A 201 -5.35 4.78 -4.63
CA ALA A 201 -6.02 3.50 -4.74
C ALA A 201 -6.96 3.51 -5.96
N TYR A 202 -6.83 2.53 -6.85
CA TYR A 202 -7.77 2.37 -7.95
C TYR A 202 -9.02 1.66 -7.43
N VAL A 203 -10.05 2.45 -7.16
CA VAL A 203 -11.33 1.96 -6.64
C VAL A 203 -12.46 2.71 -7.33
N LYS A 204 -13.38 1.96 -7.94
CA LYS A 204 -14.60 2.52 -8.53
C LYS A 204 -15.82 2.18 -7.67
N PRO A 205 -16.91 2.96 -7.76
CA PRO A 205 -18.16 2.62 -7.11
C PRO A 205 -18.59 1.19 -7.45
N GLY A 206 -19.02 0.43 -6.44
CA GLY A 206 -19.48 -0.94 -6.61
C GLY A 206 -18.39 -2.03 -6.64
N MET A 207 -17.09 -1.68 -6.57
CA MET A 207 -16.03 -2.69 -6.51
C MET A 207 -15.97 -3.45 -5.19
N PHE A 208 -16.29 -2.78 -4.08
CA PHE A 208 -16.28 -3.35 -2.74
C PHE A 208 -17.62 -3.04 -2.07
N THR A 209 -18.52 -4.02 -2.06
CA THR A 209 -19.91 -3.91 -1.57
C THR A 209 -20.29 -5.16 -0.79
N ASN A 210 -21.41 -5.14 -0.07
CA ASN A 210 -21.97 -6.32 0.59
C ASN A 210 -20.98 -7.03 1.52
N ASP A 211 -20.40 -6.32 2.47
CA ASP A 211 -19.43 -6.84 3.45
C ASP A 211 -18.06 -7.25 2.85
N VAL A 212 -17.84 -7.04 1.56
CA VAL A 212 -16.52 -7.12 0.95
C VAL A 212 -15.81 -5.78 1.09
N TYR A 213 -14.65 -5.78 1.67
CA TYR A 213 -13.83 -4.59 1.90
C TYR A 213 -12.53 -4.67 1.10
N ARG A 214 -12.00 -3.52 0.69
CA ARG A 214 -10.63 -3.46 0.19
C ARG A 214 -9.68 -3.63 1.37
N LEU A 215 -9.09 -4.81 1.47
CA LEU A 215 -8.22 -5.21 2.56
C LEU A 215 -6.77 -5.18 2.10
N ASN A 216 -5.96 -4.34 2.73
CA ASN A 216 -4.54 -4.26 2.43
C ASN A 216 -3.74 -3.81 3.66
N GLN A 217 -2.49 -4.23 3.69
CA GLN A 217 -1.48 -3.79 4.64
C GLN A 217 -0.63 -2.72 3.98
N GLN A 218 -0.26 -1.67 4.71
CA GLN A 218 0.57 -0.58 4.18
C GLN A 218 1.79 -0.36 5.07
N PHE A 219 2.89 -0.06 4.43
CA PHE A 219 4.14 0.35 5.07
C PHE A 219 4.57 1.70 4.48
N PHE A 220 5.00 2.57 5.37
CA PHE A 220 5.63 3.85 5.04
C PHE A 220 7.01 3.85 5.72
N ILE A 221 8.05 3.79 4.93
CA ILE A 221 9.42 3.57 5.35
C ILE A 221 10.27 4.78 4.96
#